data_ad1cfaa4f028ff69b0e98b0b92b2f1cd
#
_entry.id   ad1cfaa4f028ff69b0e98b0b92b2f1cd
#
_cell.length_a   1.000
_cell.length_b   1.000
_cell.length_c   1.000
_cell.angle_alpha   90.00
_cell.angle_beta   90.00
_cell.angle_gamma   90.00
#
_symmetry.space_group_name_H-M   'P 1'
#
loop_
_entity.id
_entity.type
_entity.pdbx_description
1 polymer ?
#
loop_
_entity_poly.entity_id
_entity_poly.type
_entity_poly.pdbx_seq_one_letter_code
_entity_poly.pdbx_strand_id
1 'polypeptide(L)'
;GTQHSNNHYPWGWAWAGNTPLKRFKPYTHEGGVCDPLIVQWPNRLKNVGETRHQYLHIIDVLPTLLEVIGLEAPQHINGVEQSPLNGVSFAHTLESAEAPSKHLTQYYEMMGSRAIYHDGWKAVVFHPPMMSNYEDRGISTRSFEEDVWELYHVAEDFSECHDVAAQMPDKLEEMKKLWWQEAEKNQVLPLNNTPVRFGDRRWKRQRYIYHHGIASIPEATAPNLRNRSFHIN
;
A
#
# COMPACT_ATOMS: atom_id res chain seq x y z
N GLY A 1 -13.56 26.10 -6.93
CA GLY A 1 -12.23 26.56 -7.04
C GLY A 1 -12.03 27.96 -7.59
N THR A 2 -11.30 28.76 -6.85
CA THR A 2 -10.76 30.03 -7.33
C THR A 2 -9.27 29.83 -7.65
N GLN A 3 -8.64 30.82 -8.30
CA GLN A 3 -7.19 30.78 -8.58
C GLN A 3 -6.32 30.68 -7.31
N HIS A 4 -6.89 30.95 -6.14
CA HIS A 4 -6.23 30.87 -4.84
C HIS A 4 -6.61 29.60 -4.07
N SER A 5 -7.49 28.75 -4.61
CA SER A 5 -7.87 27.52 -3.96
C SER A 5 -6.84 26.41 -4.26
N ASN A 6 -6.47 25.67 -3.22
CA ASN A 6 -5.67 24.46 -3.36
C ASN A 6 -6.57 23.32 -3.88
N ASN A 7 -6.12 22.59 -4.87
CA ASN A 7 -6.84 21.45 -5.44
C ASN A 7 -6.62 20.14 -4.68
N HIS A 8 -5.93 20.19 -3.55
CA HIS A 8 -5.79 19.03 -2.66
C HIS A 8 -7.05 18.85 -1.81
N TYR A 9 -7.36 17.60 -1.49
CA TYR A 9 -8.44 17.23 -0.59
C TYR A 9 -8.06 17.63 0.85
N PRO A 10 -8.79 18.59 1.49
CA PRO A 10 -8.42 19.07 2.82
C PRO A 10 -8.48 17.96 3.89
N TRP A 11 -7.61 18.03 4.89
CA TRP A 11 -7.48 17.02 5.94
C TRP A 11 -8.80 16.68 6.65
N GLY A 12 -9.54 17.68 7.08
CA GLY A 12 -10.80 17.44 7.76
C GLY A 12 -11.80 16.67 6.91
N TRP A 13 -11.85 16.95 5.61
CA TRP A 13 -12.69 16.20 4.68
C TRP A 13 -12.14 14.80 4.38
N ALA A 14 -10.83 14.66 4.27
CA ALA A 14 -10.23 13.34 4.08
C ALA A 14 -10.54 12.41 5.28
N TRP A 15 -10.46 12.96 6.50
CA TRP A 15 -10.81 12.21 7.69
C TRP A 15 -12.31 11.91 7.76
N ALA A 16 -13.16 12.92 7.55
CA ALA A 16 -14.61 12.74 7.57
C ALA A 16 -15.12 11.76 6.51
N GLY A 17 -14.50 11.77 5.32
CA GLY A 17 -14.86 10.87 4.23
C GLY A 17 -14.48 9.42 4.46
N ASN A 18 -13.52 9.14 5.35
CA ASN A 18 -13.08 7.79 5.70
C ASN A 18 -13.77 7.22 6.95
N THR A 19 -14.48 8.04 7.69
CA THR A 19 -15.19 7.60 8.90
C THR A 19 -16.12 6.40 8.58
N PRO A 20 -16.09 5.32 9.38
CA PRO A 20 -15.47 5.20 10.71
C PRO A 20 -14.02 4.68 10.71
N LEU A 21 -13.37 4.46 9.57
CA LEU A 21 -12.01 3.97 9.51
C LEU A 21 -11.01 5.02 10.01
N LYS A 22 -10.00 4.56 10.74
CA LYS A 22 -8.99 5.43 11.34
C LYS A 22 -8.07 6.00 10.27
N ARG A 23 -7.89 7.33 10.27
CA ARG A 23 -6.96 8.06 9.42
C ARG A 23 -7.32 8.05 7.92
N PHE A 24 -6.35 8.29 7.04
CA PHE A 24 -6.49 8.41 5.58
C PHE A 24 -5.11 8.25 4.91
N LYS A 25 -5.02 8.33 3.58
CA LYS A 25 -3.73 8.34 2.86
C LYS A 25 -2.85 9.50 3.38
N PRO A 26 -1.57 9.31 3.76
CA PRO A 26 -0.68 8.16 3.51
C PRO A 26 -0.47 7.23 4.73
N TYR A 27 -1.39 7.21 5.68
CA TYR A 27 -1.27 6.34 6.84
C TYR A 27 -1.47 4.88 6.46
N THR A 28 -0.86 3.96 7.22
CA THR A 28 -1.04 2.52 7.06
C THR A 28 -2.15 1.95 7.97
N HIS A 29 -2.89 2.83 8.66
CA HIS A 29 -4.14 2.50 9.34
C HIS A 29 -5.25 2.17 8.34
N GLU A 30 -6.35 1.58 8.80
CA GLU A 30 -7.43 1.12 7.92
C GLU A 30 -7.97 2.20 6.98
N GLY A 31 -8.12 3.45 7.44
CA GLY A 31 -8.56 4.54 6.57
C GLY A 31 -7.57 4.93 5.46
N GLY A 32 -6.35 4.45 5.52
CA GLY A 32 -5.34 4.67 4.48
C GLY A 32 -5.09 3.49 3.56
N VAL A 33 -5.60 2.28 3.90
CA VAL A 33 -5.30 1.05 3.15
C VAL A 33 -6.52 0.20 2.83
N CYS A 34 -7.65 0.42 3.50
CA CYS A 34 -8.88 -0.35 3.27
C CYS A 34 -9.77 0.36 2.24
N ASP A 35 -9.86 -0.22 1.06
CA ASP A 35 -10.70 0.27 -0.05
C ASP A 35 -11.78 -0.76 -0.40
N PRO A 36 -12.99 -0.31 -0.78
CA PRO A 36 -14.04 -1.23 -1.20
C PRO A 36 -13.73 -1.83 -2.58
N LEU A 37 -13.97 -3.14 -2.72
CA LEU A 37 -13.95 -3.85 -4.00
C LEU A 37 -15.37 -4.25 -4.38
N ILE A 38 -15.82 -3.85 -5.57
CA ILE A 38 -17.12 -4.25 -6.12
C ILE A 38 -16.87 -5.18 -7.30
N VAL A 39 -17.47 -6.38 -7.24
CA VAL A 39 -17.38 -7.39 -8.30
C VAL A 39 -18.75 -7.58 -8.93
N GLN A 40 -18.83 -7.43 -10.25
CA GLN A 40 -20.04 -7.69 -11.03
C GLN A 40 -19.74 -8.74 -12.11
N TRP A 41 -20.41 -9.87 -12.05
CA TRP A 41 -20.29 -10.93 -13.05
C TRP A 41 -21.63 -11.64 -13.28
N PRO A 42 -22.56 -11.03 -14.06
CA PRO A 42 -23.95 -11.47 -14.17
C PRO A 42 -24.13 -12.93 -14.61
N ASN A 43 -23.22 -13.43 -15.46
CA ASN A 43 -23.33 -14.78 -15.99
C ASN A 43 -22.93 -15.89 -14.99
N ARG A 44 -22.26 -15.54 -13.89
CA ARG A 44 -21.74 -16.54 -12.94
C ARG A 44 -22.16 -16.30 -11.49
N LEU A 45 -22.17 -15.05 -11.04
CA LEU A 45 -22.59 -14.72 -9.68
C LEU A 45 -24.11 -14.77 -9.58
N LYS A 46 -24.61 -15.69 -8.77
CA LYS A 46 -26.06 -15.88 -8.53
C LYS A 46 -26.54 -15.04 -7.34
N ASN A 47 -25.66 -14.84 -6.37
CA ASN A 47 -25.95 -14.10 -5.14
C ASN A 47 -25.51 -12.65 -5.32
N VAL A 48 -26.43 -11.80 -5.74
CA VAL A 48 -26.18 -10.37 -5.95
C VAL A 48 -26.48 -9.58 -4.68
N GLY A 49 -25.66 -8.54 -4.43
CA GLY A 49 -25.81 -7.67 -3.27
C GLY A 49 -25.27 -8.24 -1.94
N GLU A 50 -24.59 -9.38 -1.98
CA GLU A 50 -23.92 -9.93 -0.80
C GLU A 50 -22.57 -9.28 -0.54
N THR A 51 -22.25 -9.06 0.74
CA THR A 51 -20.93 -8.61 1.18
C THR A 51 -20.03 -9.80 1.47
N ARG A 52 -18.74 -9.64 1.19
CA ARG A 52 -17.67 -10.57 1.54
C ARG A 52 -16.75 -9.87 2.56
N HIS A 53 -16.35 -10.59 3.61
CA HIS A 53 -15.54 -10.08 4.70
C HIS A 53 -14.15 -10.71 4.78
N GLN A 54 -13.82 -11.57 3.82
CA GLN A 54 -12.47 -12.12 3.73
C GLN A 54 -11.46 -11.00 3.50
N TYR A 55 -10.32 -11.09 4.15
CA TYR A 55 -9.21 -10.19 3.89
C TYR A 55 -8.70 -10.41 2.46
N LEU A 56 -8.59 -9.32 1.71
CA LEU A 56 -8.08 -9.27 0.34
C LEU A 56 -7.09 -8.12 0.20
N HIS A 57 -6.18 -8.24 -0.75
CA HIS A 57 -5.29 -7.17 -1.14
C HIS A 57 -5.35 -6.92 -2.65
N ILE A 58 -4.99 -5.74 -3.10
CA ILE A 58 -5.05 -5.39 -4.54
C ILE A 58 -4.23 -6.34 -5.42
N ILE A 59 -3.14 -6.92 -4.87
CA ILE A 59 -2.32 -7.90 -5.60
C ILE A 59 -3.05 -9.21 -5.89
N ASP A 60 -4.16 -9.48 -5.21
CA ASP A 60 -4.96 -10.70 -5.36
C ASP A 60 -5.90 -10.64 -6.58
N VAL A 61 -6.12 -9.44 -7.11
CA VAL A 61 -7.03 -9.23 -8.25
C VAL A 61 -6.52 -9.94 -9.49
N LEU A 62 -5.23 -9.78 -9.83
CA LEU A 62 -4.68 -10.41 -11.03
C LEU A 62 -4.71 -11.93 -10.99
N PRO A 63 -4.21 -12.63 -9.95
CA PRO A 63 -4.33 -14.09 -9.89
C PRO A 63 -5.79 -14.57 -9.89
N THR A 64 -6.71 -13.81 -9.30
CA THR A 64 -8.14 -14.15 -9.35
C THR A 64 -8.69 -14.06 -10.78
N LEU A 65 -8.37 -12.99 -11.51
CA LEU A 65 -8.78 -12.84 -12.90
C LEU A 65 -8.22 -13.96 -13.77
N LEU A 66 -6.94 -14.30 -13.62
CA LEU A 66 -6.33 -15.40 -14.38
C LEU A 66 -7.03 -16.73 -14.10
N GLU A 67 -7.30 -17.04 -12.83
CA GLU A 67 -8.04 -18.26 -12.45
C GLU A 67 -9.43 -18.31 -13.07
N VAL A 68 -10.22 -17.23 -12.96
CA VAL A 68 -11.61 -17.23 -13.44
C VAL A 68 -11.75 -17.28 -14.96
N ILE A 69 -10.74 -16.82 -15.71
CA ILE A 69 -10.70 -16.92 -17.18
C ILE A 69 -9.94 -18.17 -17.66
N GLY A 70 -9.36 -18.95 -16.76
CA GLY A 70 -8.65 -20.20 -17.09
C GLY A 70 -7.29 -19.97 -17.77
N LEU A 71 -6.60 -18.91 -17.42
CA LEU A 71 -5.25 -18.61 -17.92
C LEU A 71 -4.20 -18.74 -16.82
N GLU A 72 -3.02 -19.20 -17.19
CA GLU A 72 -1.85 -19.15 -16.32
C GLU A 72 -1.06 -17.86 -16.53
N ALA A 73 -0.41 -17.40 -15.46
CA ALA A 73 0.50 -16.26 -15.56
C ALA A 73 1.69 -16.62 -16.45
N PRO A 74 2.03 -15.82 -17.47
CA PRO A 74 3.15 -16.11 -18.35
C PRO A 74 4.48 -16.00 -17.59
N GLN A 75 5.35 -16.98 -17.74
CA GLN A 75 6.71 -16.93 -17.17
C GLN A 75 7.60 -15.90 -17.88
N HIS A 76 7.34 -15.62 -19.17
CA HIS A 76 8.08 -14.64 -19.95
C HIS A 76 7.11 -13.77 -20.76
N ILE A 77 7.39 -12.47 -20.83
CA ILE A 77 6.70 -11.51 -21.70
C ILE A 77 7.76 -10.82 -22.58
N ASN A 78 7.65 -10.95 -23.89
CA ASN A 78 8.60 -10.39 -24.86
C ASN A 78 10.08 -10.79 -24.56
N GLY A 79 10.30 -12.02 -24.09
CA GLY A 79 11.62 -12.52 -23.74
C GLY A 79 12.14 -12.11 -22.37
N VAL A 80 11.36 -11.35 -21.61
CA VAL A 80 11.71 -10.93 -20.24
C VAL A 80 11.03 -11.85 -19.24
N GLU A 81 11.82 -12.47 -18.36
CA GLU A 81 11.32 -13.29 -17.26
C GLU A 81 10.47 -12.45 -16.29
N GLN A 82 9.33 -12.98 -15.91
CA GLN A 82 8.41 -12.31 -15.00
C GLN A 82 8.62 -12.76 -13.56
N SER A 83 8.53 -11.81 -12.63
CA SER A 83 8.49 -12.15 -11.22
C SER A 83 7.22 -12.94 -10.88
N PRO A 84 7.29 -13.91 -9.95
CA PRO A 84 6.10 -14.60 -9.46
C PRO A 84 5.04 -13.64 -8.92
N LEU A 85 3.77 -13.97 -9.12
CA LEU A 85 2.67 -13.23 -8.50
C LEU A 85 2.66 -13.50 -6.99
N ASN A 86 2.69 -12.46 -6.19
CA ASN A 86 2.64 -12.56 -4.72
C ASN A 86 1.21 -12.62 -4.17
N GLY A 87 0.21 -12.28 -4.99
CA GLY A 87 -1.20 -12.31 -4.60
C GLY A 87 -1.76 -13.73 -4.57
N VAL A 88 -2.86 -13.89 -3.85
CA VAL A 88 -3.60 -15.14 -3.68
C VAL A 88 -4.99 -14.99 -4.27
N SER A 89 -5.39 -15.89 -5.16
CA SER A 89 -6.73 -15.82 -5.75
C SER A 89 -7.84 -15.96 -4.71
N PHE A 90 -8.81 -15.07 -4.80
CA PHE A 90 -10.03 -15.10 -3.99
C PHE A 90 -11.26 -15.61 -4.79
N ALA A 91 -11.07 -16.27 -5.93
CA ALA A 91 -12.17 -16.78 -6.77
C ALA A 91 -13.18 -17.66 -5.97
N HIS A 92 -12.68 -18.44 -5.02
CA HIS A 92 -13.49 -19.29 -4.14
C HIS A 92 -14.49 -18.50 -3.27
N THR A 93 -14.20 -17.24 -2.93
CA THR A 93 -15.11 -16.39 -2.15
C THR A 93 -16.28 -15.86 -2.98
N LEU A 94 -16.14 -15.87 -4.31
CA LEU A 94 -17.22 -15.46 -5.21
C LEU A 94 -18.43 -16.39 -5.12
N GLU A 95 -18.22 -17.66 -4.76
CA GLU A 95 -19.26 -18.69 -4.69
C GLU A 95 -19.84 -18.84 -3.26
N SER A 96 -19.09 -18.45 -2.22
CA SER A 96 -19.50 -18.58 -0.82
C SER A 96 -19.00 -17.44 0.05
N ALA A 97 -19.91 -16.79 0.76
CA ALA A 97 -19.58 -15.78 1.76
C ALA A 97 -18.83 -16.35 2.98
N GLU A 98 -19.05 -17.65 3.24
CA GLU A 98 -18.48 -18.36 4.38
C GLU A 98 -17.11 -19.00 4.06
N ALA A 99 -16.63 -18.85 2.82
CA ALA A 99 -15.34 -19.41 2.44
C ALA A 99 -14.20 -18.73 3.27
N PRO A 100 -13.22 -19.50 3.78
CA PRO A 100 -12.16 -18.91 4.58
C PRO A 100 -11.25 -17.99 3.74
N SER A 101 -10.69 -16.97 4.37
CA SER A 101 -9.64 -16.15 3.74
C SER A 101 -8.42 -17.02 3.45
N LYS A 102 -7.80 -16.83 2.28
CA LYS A 102 -6.54 -17.46 1.91
C LYS A 102 -5.36 -16.50 2.01
N HIS A 103 -5.62 -15.20 1.97
CA HIS A 103 -4.61 -14.16 2.14
C HIS A 103 -4.55 -13.81 3.63
N LEU A 104 -3.64 -14.46 4.34
CA LEU A 104 -3.56 -14.34 5.80
C LEU A 104 -2.54 -13.30 6.27
N THR A 105 -1.59 -12.90 5.43
CA THR A 105 -0.50 -12.01 5.86
C THR A 105 -0.21 -10.96 4.79
N GLN A 106 -0.25 -9.70 5.18
CA GLN A 106 0.09 -8.57 4.31
C GLN A 106 0.85 -7.49 5.08
N TYR A 107 2.03 -7.11 4.58
CA TYR A 107 2.76 -5.97 5.08
C TYR A 107 2.39 -4.69 4.31
N TYR A 108 2.58 -3.56 4.97
CA TYR A 108 2.47 -2.23 4.38
C TYR A 108 3.68 -1.38 4.77
N GLU A 109 4.12 -0.53 3.84
CA GLU A 109 5.11 0.52 4.10
C GLU A 109 4.80 1.75 3.24
N MET A 110 4.78 2.92 3.88
CA MET A 110 4.62 4.20 3.23
C MET A 110 5.44 5.27 3.95
N MET A 111 6.57 5.68 3.35
CA MET A 111 7.46 6.74 3.88
C MET A 111 7.86 6.50 5.34
N GLY A 112 8.13 5.25 5.70
CA GLY A 112 8.50 4.85 7.04
C GLY A 112 7.35 4.42 7.95
N SER A 113 6.10 4.84 7.67
CA SER A 113 4.93 4.25 8.32
C SER A 113 4.77 2.80 7.93
N ARG A 114 4.48 1.93 8.87
CA ARG A 114 4.50 0.48 8.68
C ARG A 114 3.25 -0.16 9.27
N ALA A 115 2.80 -1.22 8.64
CA ALA A 115 1.80 -2.10 9.25
C ALA A 115 1.99 -3.54 8.75
N ILE A 116 1.49 -4.47 9.55
CA ILE A 116 1.37 -5.87 9.22
C ILE A 116 -0.02 -6.36 9.63
N TYR A 117 -0.74 -6.92 8.68
CA TYR A 117 -1.95 -7.69 8.94
C TYR A 117 -1.58 -9.17 9.02
N HIS A 118 -2.12 -9.88 9.98
CA HIS A 118 -2.03 -11.33 10.05
C HIS A 118 -3.24 -11.91 10.77
N ASP A 119 -4.05 -12.69 10.03
CA ASP A 119 -5.18 -13.47 10.54
C ASP A 119 -6.08 -12.68 11.51
N GLY A 120 -6.61 -11.54 11.05
CA GLY A 120 -7.50 -10.67 11.82
C GLY A 120 -6.82 -9.68 12.77
N TRP A 121 -5.50 -9.80 12.97
CA TRP A 121 -4.70 -8.88 13.76
C TRP A 121 -3.95 -7.89 12.88
N LYS A 122 -3.74 -6.67 13.39
CA LYS A 122 -2.93 -5.67 12.71
C LYS A 122 -2.06 -4.90 13.71
N ALA A 123 -0.76 -4.96 13.50
CA ALA A 123 0.16 -4.04 14.16
C ALA A 123 0.48 -2.89 13.19
N VAL A 124 0.44 -1.66 13.69
CA VAL A 124 0.63 -0.47 12.87
C VAL A 124 1.47 0.56 13.61
N VAL A 125 2.28 1.30 12.85
CA VAL A 125 3.04 2.43 13.40
C VAL A 125 3.06 3.58 12.41
N PHE A 126 2.76 4.77 12.91
CA PHE A 126 2.94 6.00 12.16
C PHE A 126 4.37 6.53 12.36
N HIS A 127 5.08 6.70 11.27
CA HIS A 127 6.35 7.41 11.23
C HIS A 127 6.18 8.72 10.47
N PRO A 128 6.48 9.89 11.08
CA PRO A 128 6.30 11.17 10.39
C PRO A 128 7.30 11.27 9.22
N PRO A 129 6.81 11.56 7.99
CA PRO A 129 7.69 11.82 6.87
C PRO A 129 8.58 13.04 7.11
N MET A 130 9.81 13.04 6.61
CA MET A 130 10.82 14.08 6.84
C MET A 130 10.36 15.50 6.45
N MET A 131 9.43 15.63 5.51
CA MET A 131 8.87 16.92 5.09
C MET A 131 7.36 16.92 5.28
N SER A 132 6.87 16.58 6.46
CA SER A 132 5.45 16.50 6.66
C SER A 132 4.89 17.77 7.28
N ASN A 133 3.86 18.30 6.63
CA ASN A 133 2.90 19.18 7.26
C ASN A 133 1.82 18.39 8.01
N TYR A 134 2.06 17.09 8.28
CA TYR A 134 1.09 16.23 8.93
C TYR A 134 0.89 16.63 10.40
N GLU A 135 1.17 15.82 11.37
CA GLU A 135 0.84 16.15 12.76
C GLU A 135 1.81 17.13 13.41
N ASP A 136 3.08 17.12 13.03
CA ASP A 136 4.16 17.87 13.71
C ASP A 136 4.58 19.17 13.02
N ARG A 137 3.96 19.58 11.94
CA ARG A 137 4.20 20.83 11.20
C ARG A 137 5.69 21.20 10.99
N GLY A 138 6.57 20.22 10.83
CA GLY A 138 7.99 20.45 10.69
C GLY A 138 8.75 19.28 10.07
N ILE A 139 10.07 19.42 10.02
CA ILE A 139 10.96 18.32 9.63
C ILE A 139 11.03 17.36 10.81
N SER A 140 10.56 16.13 10.62
CA SER A 140 10.73 15.10 11.64
C SER A 140 12.17 14.58 11.61
N THR A 141 12.81 14.57 12.75
CA THR A 141 14.13 13.95 13.01
C THR A 141 14.00 12.67 13.83
N ARG A 142 12.75 12.21 14.08
CA ARG A 142 12.50 10.99 14.85
C ARG A 142 13.12 9.79 14.15
N SER A 143 13.85 8.98 14.91
CA SER A 143 14.39 7.73 14.40
C SER A 143 13.32 6.63 14.34
N PHE A 144 13.55 5.61 13.53
CA PHE A 144 12.61 4.48 13.43
C PHE A 144 12.54 3.64 14.71
N GLU A 145 13.56 3.71 15.56
CA GLU A 145 13.63 3.03 16.86
C GLU A 145 12.73 3.70 17.91
N GLU A 146 12.43 5.00 17.72
CA GLU A 146 11.54 5.76 18.61
C GLU A 146 10.05 5.57 18.27
N ASP A 147 9.76 4.80 17.24
CA ASP A 147 8.40 4.57 16.79
C ASP A 147 7.62 3.71 17.79
N VAL A 148 6.42 4.16 18.14
CA VAL A 148 5.49 3.46 19.02
C VAL A 148 4.48 2.69 18.19
N TRP A 149 4.47 1.37 18.32
CA TRP A 149 3.55 0.51 17.62
C TRP A 149 2.23 0.39 18.37
N GLU A 150 1.14 0.40 17.61
CA GLU A 150 -0.22 0.14 18.02
C GLU A 150 -0.61 -1.30 17.61
N LEU A 151 -1.52 -1.96 18.34
CA LEU A 151 -2.02 -3.30 18.01
C LEU A 151 -3.54 -3.33 18.02
N TYR A 152 -4.15 -3.87 17.00
CA TYR A 152 -5.60 -3.96 16.83
C TYR A 152 -6.03 -5.36 16.41
N HIS A 153 -7.19 -5.83 16.90
CA HIS A 153 -7.88 -6.99 16.39
C HIS A 153 -8.91 -6.53 15.35
N VAL A 154 -8.46 -6.26 14.13
CA VAL A 154 -9.29 -5.59 13.09
C VAL A 154 -10.46 -6.43 12.63
N ALA A 155 -10.45 -7.74 12.86
CA ALA A 155 -11.61 -8.59 12.62
C ALA A 155 -12.81 -8.24 13.52
N GLU A 156 -12.56 -7.67 14.71
CA GLU A 156 -13.59 -7.25 15.68
C GLU A 156 -13.65 -5.72 15.82
N ASP A 157 -12.52 -5.04 15.62
CA ASP A 157 -12.33 -3.58 15.71
C ASP A 157 -11.82 -3.01 14.37
N PHE A 158 -12.65 -3.12 13.31
CA PHE A 158 -12.31 -2.68 11.96
C PHE A 158 -11.99 -1.18 11.84
N SER A 159 -12.34 -0.40 12.84
CA SER A 159 -12.10 1.06 12.88
C SER A 159 -10.85 1.44 13.68
N GLU A 160 -10.14 0.44 14.23
CA GLU A 160 -8.91 0.64 15.03
C GLU A 160 -9.13 1.61 16.21
N CYS A 161 -10.24 1.44 16.95
CA CYS A 161 -10.59 2.28 18.09
C CYS A 161 -9.87 1.88 19.37
N HIS A 162 -9.52 0.60 19.55
CA HIS A 162 -9.03 0.03 20.79
C HIS A 162 -7.62 -0.53 20.61
N ASP A 163 -6.62 0.31 20.87
CA ASP A 163 -5.22 -0.14 20.90
C ASP A 163 -5.00 -1.07 22.10
N VAL A 164 -4.65 -2.32 21.82
CA VAL A 164 -4.39 -3.36 22.82
C VAL A 164 -2.91 -3.69 22.96
N ALA A 165 -2.01 -2.87 22.42
CA ALA A 165 -0.56 -3.11 22.47
C ALA A 165 -0.02 -3.30 23.89
N ALA A 166 -0.48 -2.48 24.85
CA ALA A 166 -0.08 -2.58 26.24
C ALA A 166 -0.63 -3.82 26.96
N GLN A 167 -1.80 -4.32 26.53
CA GLN A 167 -2.45 -5.51 27.09
C GLN A 167 -1.91 -6.81 26.51
N MET A 168 -1.37 -6.77 25.29
CA MET A 168 -0.92 -7.94 24.54
C MET A 168 0.51 -7.76 23.97
N PRO A 169 1.51 -7.52 24.84
CA PRO A 169 2.87 -7.23 24.39
C PRO A 169 3.50 -8.38 23.59
N ASP A 170 3.24 -9.63 23.98
CA ASP A 170 3.77 -10.79 23.25
C ASP A 170 3.22 -10.90 21.84
N LYS A 171 1.92 -10.61 21.65
CA LYS A 171 1.30 -10.56 20.32
C LYS A 171 1.86 -9.42 19.48
N LEU A 172 2.08 -8.26 20.07
CA LEU A 172 2.70 -7.14 19.39
C LEU A 172 4.12 -7.51 18.90
N GLU A 173 4.93 -8.13 19.73
CA GLU A 173 6.29 -8.54 19.35
C GLU A 173 6.28 -9.62 18.24
N GLU A 174 5.34 -10.57 18.30
CA GLU A 174 5.10 -11.53 17.20
C GLU A 174 4.83 -10.81 15.88
N MET A 175 3.89 -9.86 15.89
CA MET A 175 3.50 -9.11 14.71
C MET A 175 4.64 -8.23 14.18
N LYS A 176 5.39 -7.56 15.04
CA LYS A 176 6.58 -6.79 14.66
C LYS A 176 7.62 -7.66 13.98
N LYS A 177 7.90 -8.83 14.54
CA LYS A 177 8.83 -9.80 13.97
C LYS A 177 8.38 -10.25 12.58
N LEU A 178 7.10 -10.51 12.41
CA LEU A 178 6.52 -10.88 11.11
C LEU A 178 6.67 -9.75 10.10
N TRP A 179 6.46 -8.49 10.50
CA TRP A 179 6.68 -7.35 9.62
C TRP A 179 8.12 -7.28 9.10
N TRP A 180 9.12 -7.47 9.98
CA TRP A 180 10.52 -7.45 9.57
C TRP A 180 10.87 -8.59 8.62
N GLN A 181 10.31 -9.77 8.82
CA GLN A 181 10.49 -10.92 7.91
C GLN A 181 9.93 -10.62 6.51
N GLU A 182 8.72 -10.08 6.44
CA GLU A 182 8.11 -9.69 5.17
C GLU A 182 8.86 -8.51 4.51
N ALA A 183 9.34 -7.56 5.28
CA ALA A 183 10.12 -6.43 4.76
C ALA A 183 11.45 -6.87 4.14
N GLU A 184 12.15 -7.82 4.75
CA GLU A 184 13.38 -8.40 4.20
C GLU A 184 13.10 -9.18 2.91
N LYS A 185 12.13 -10.07 2.94
CA LYS A 185 11.71 -10.91 1.80
C LYS A 185 11.32 -10.06 0.57
N ASN A 186 10.65 -8.94 0.81
CA ASN A 186 10.09 -8.08 -0.24
C ASN A 186 10.95 -6.85 -0.56
N GLN A 187 12.21 -6.80 -0.11
CA GLN A 187 13.17 -5.73 -0.40
C GLN A 187 12.70 -4.32 0.00
N VAL A 188 11.95 -4.24 1.10
CA VAL A 188 11.46 -2.96 1.65
C VAL A 188 12.58 -2.14 2.29
N LEU A 189 13.59 -2.83 2.81
CA LEU A 189 14.71 -2.24 3.53
C LEU A 189 15.79 -1.70 2.57
N PRO A 190 16.53 -0.63 2.95
CA PRO A 190 16.40 0.13 4.20
C PRO A 190 15.17 1.05 4.19
N LEU A 191 14.58 1.29 5.36
CA LEU A 191 13.50 2.25 5.53
C LEU A 191 13.95 3.65 5.15
N ASN A 192 13.04 4.42 4.55
CA ASN A 192 13.33 5.79 4.12
C ASN A 192 12.07 6.66 4.20
N ASN A 193 12.07 7.64 5.10
CA ASN A 193 11.00 8.60 5.27
C ASN A 193 11.18 9.89 4.45
N THR A 194 12.19 9.95 3.58
CA THR A 194 12.47 11.15 2.79
C THR A 194 11.59 11.23 1.55
N PRO A 195 11.00 12.38 1.23
CA PRO A 195 10.28 12.60 -0.03
C PRO A 195 11.22 12.57 -1.25
N VAL A 196 12.51 12.51 -1.03
CA VAL A 196 13.58 12.42 -2.04
C VAL A 196 13.47 11.18 -2.93
N ARG A 197 12.71 10.15 -2.54
CA ARG A 197 12.34 9.05 -3.45
C ARG A 197 11.79 9.57 -4.79
N PHE A 198 11.15 10.74 -4.79
CA PHE A 198 10.50 11.31 -5.97
C PHE A 198 11.28 12.38 -6.72
N GLY A 199 12.40 12.87 -6.20
CA GLY A 199 13.00 14.05 -6.80
C GLY A 199 14.51 14.17 -6.91
N ASP A 200 15.28 13.73 -5.95
CA ASP A 200 16.65 14.24 -5.78
C ASP A 200 17.73 13.52 -6.59
N ARG A 201 17.48 12.32 -7.04
CA ARG A 201 18.42 11.60 -7.92
C ARG A 201 18.51 12.21 -9.32
N ARG A 202 17.56 13.04 -9.72
CA ARG A 202 17.52 13.70 -11.04
C ARG A 202 18.72 14.61 -11.28
N TRP A 203 19.12 15.35 -10.28
CA TRP A 203 20.17 16.35 -10.38
C TRP A 203 21.57 15.76 -10.54
N LYS A 204 21.76 14.49 -10.14
CA LYS A 204 23.05 13.81 -10.18
C LYS A 204 23.25 12.93 -11.41
N ARG A 205 22.18 12.61 -12.13
CA ARG A 205 22.29 11.80 -13.35
C ARG A 205 22.69 12.68 -14.53
N GLN A 206 23.78 12.28 -15.19
CA GLN A 206 24.23 12.92 -16.43
C GLN A 206 23.83 12.12 -17.67
N ARG A 207 23.41 10.86 -17.52
CA ARG A 207 23.01 9.99 -18.62
C ARG A 207 21.69 9.30 -18.29
N TYR A 208 20.79 9.30 -19.26
CA TYR A 208 19.50 8.62 -19.23
C TYR A 208 19.43 7.65 -20.39
N ILE A 209 18.92 6.46 -20.17
CA ILE A 209 18.75 5.43 -21.21
C ILE A 209 17.26 5.13 -21.29
N TYR A 210 16.73 5.28 -22.48
CA TYR A 210 15.33 4.95 -22.78
C TYR A 210 15.30 3.92 -23.90
N HIS A 211 14.45 2.92 -23.75
CA HIS A 211 14.28 1.88 -24.73
C HIS A 211 13.08 2.18 -25.63
N HIS A 212 13.07 1.60 -26.82
CA HIS A 212 11.95 1.70 -27.75
C HIS A 212 10.66 1.21 -27.07
N GLY A 213 9.53 1.91 -27.34
CA GLY A 213 8.22 1.56 -26.78
C GLY A 213 7.86 2.22 -25.45
N ILE A 214 8.74 3.06 -24.90
CA ILE A 214 8.38 3.89 -23.74
C ILE A 214 7.29 4.88 -24.11
N ALA A 215 6.13 4.81 -23.48
CA ALA A 215 4.97 5.62 -23.84
C ALA A 215 5.03 7.04 -23.28
N SER A 216 5.35 7.18 -21.99
CA SER A 216 5.49 8.47 -21.31
C SER A 216 6.40 8.35 -20.10
N ILE A 217 7.05 9.44 -19.75
CA ILE A 217 7.93 9.53 -18.58
C ILE A 217 7.40 10.68 -17.72
N PRO A 218 7.02 10.42 -16.45
CA PRO A 218 6.61 11.47 -15.55
C PRO A 218 7.68 12.56 -15.44
N GLU A 219 7.28 13.83 -15.45
CA GLU A 219 8.21 14.96 -15.36
C GLU A 219 9.15 14.83 -14.12
N ALA A 220 8.63 14.26 -13.05
CA ALA A 220 9.41 14.02 -11.84
C ALA A 220 10.61 13.09 -12.04
N THR A 221 10.61 12.21 -13.03
CA THR A 221 11.68 11.24 -13.32
C THR A 221 12.39 11.51 -14.66
N ALA A 222 11.84 12.40 -15.48
CA ALA A 222 12.42 12.79 -16.75
C ALA A 222 13.69 13.64 -16.59
N PRO A 223 14.62 13.64 -17.57
CA PRO A 223 15.75 14.54 -17.56
C PRO A 223 15.27 16.00 -17.63
N ASN A 224 15.84 16.84 -16.79
CA ASN A 224 15.57 18.27 -16.92
C ASN A 224 16.43 18.86 -18.06
N LEU A 225 15.81 19.08 -19.21
CA LEU A 225 16.45 19.65 -20.40
C LEU A 225 16.33 21.18 -20.46
N ARG A 226 15.64 21.82 -19.50
CA ARG A 226 15.42 23.27 -19.51
C ARG A 226 16.72 24.01 -19.22
N ASN A 227 17.09 24.93 -20.12
CA ASN A 227 18.29 25.75 -20.01
C ASN A 227 19.61 24.94 -19.84
N ARG A 228 19.69 23.78 -20.50
CA ARG A 228 20.89 22.90 -20.46
C ARG A 228 21.20 22.38 -21.86
N SER A 229 22.49 22.26 -22.14
CA SER A 229 22.91 21.50 -23.32
C SER A 229 22.69 20.00 -23.08
N PHE A 230 22.20 19.30 -24.09
CA PHE A 230 22.00 17.85 -24.05
C PHE A 230 22.36 17.23 -25.40
N HIS A 231 22.65 15.96 -25.39
CA HIS A 231 22.97 15.15 -26.55
C HIS A 231 22.08 13.92 -26.58
N ILE A 232 21.50 13.58 -27.74
CA ILE A 232 20.68 12.40 -27.95
C ILE A 232 21.40 11.50 -28.95
N ASN A 233 21.67 10.27 -28.60
CA ASN A 233 22.25 9.22 -29.44
C ASN A 233 21.23 8.13 -29.71
#